data_8ca098e8b81b2292f373d80172948459
#
_entry.id   8ca098e8b81b2292f373d80172948459
#
_cell.length_a   1.000
_cell.length_b   1.000
_cell.length_c   1.000
_cell.angle_alpha   90.00
_cell.angle_beta   90.00
_cell.angle_gamma   90.00
#
_symmetry.space_group_name_H-M   'P 1'
#
loop_
_entity.id
_entity.type
_entity.pdbx_description
1 polymer ?
#
loop_
_entity_poly.entity_id
_entity_poly.type
_entity_poly.pdbx_seq_one_letter_code
_entity_poly.pdbx_strand_id
1 'polypeptide(L)'
;MKPSLKLLLPLLALLCGQSLAAEKKPLQVFILAGQSNMEGHAKVETFDYIGDDPATVPLLKMMRSADGKPAVCEGAWISYFTGSGDKNGEGFGKLTAGYGSRSKPDEDGGKIGPEFTFGLTMDAALAEPVLIIKTAWGGKSLHTDFRPPGAGAYQLNDYQKKLYYGPPGHGIPKDMEQWLAEKKKDTGHYYRLMV
;
A
#
# COMPACT_ATOMS: atom_id res chain seq x y z
N MET A 1 38.51 -42.40 55.61
CA MET A 1 38.96 -41.36 54.68
C MET A 1 37.74 -40.95 53.80
N LYS A 2 37.22 -39.75 53.99
CA LYS A 2 36.08 -39.21 53.20
C LYS A 2 36.63 -38.42 52.06
N PRO A 3 36.30 -38.65 50.77
CA PRO A 3 36.68 -37.78 49.71
C PRO A 3 35.85 -36.47 49.69
N SER A 4 36.51 -35.36 49.60
CA SER A 4 35.93 -34.02 49.66
C SER A 4 35.18 -33.64 48.37
N LEU A 5 33.92 -33.41 48.58
CA LEU A 5 32.92 -32.89 47.59
C LEU A 5 33.09 -31.36 47.38
N LYS A 6 34.17 -30.88 46.84
CA LYS A 6 34.41 -29.44 46.67
C LYS A 6 34.85 -28.99 45.28
N LEU A 7 34.72 -29.79 44.21
CA LEU A 7 35.25 -29.40 42.90
C LEU A 7 34.25 -29.51 41.73
N LEU A 8 32.94 -29.41 41.96
CA LEU A 8 31.92 -29.58 40.91
C LEU A 8 31.02 -28.36 40.71
N LEU A 9 31.26 -27.21 41.32
CA LEU A 9 30.38 -26.05 41.22
C LEU A 9 30.80 -24.91 40.26
N PRO A 10 31.98 -24.82 39.60
CA PRO A 10 32.21 -23.71 38.68
C PRO A 10 31.92 -24.00 37.18
N LEU A 11 31.53 -25.23 36.81
CA LEU A 11 31.35 -25.54 35.39
C LEU A 11 29.91 -25.33 34.87
N LEU A 12 28.94 -25.02 35.74
CA LEU A 12 27.54 -24.80 35.33
C LEU A 12 27.17 -23.32 35.12
N ALA A 13 28.09 -22.39 35.41
CA ALA A 13 27.84 -20.94 35.30
C ALA A 13 28.27 -20.33 33.96
N LEU A 14 28.87 -21.10 33.05
CA LEU A 14 29.37 -20.56 31.75
C LEU A 14 28.44 -20.81 30.56
N LEU A 15 27.26 -21.42 30.78
CA LEU A 15 26.30 -21.76 29.73
C LEU A 15 25.07 -20.81 29.62
N CYS A 16 25.00 -19.76 30.43
CA CYS A 16 23.91 -18.78 30.42
C CYS A 16 24.36 -17.40 29.94
N GLY A 17 24.84 -17.27 28.71
CA GLY A 17 25.33 -15.97 28.26
C GLY A 17 25.43 -15.75 26.75
N GLN A 18 24.91 -16.64 25.92
CA GLN A 18 24.72 -16.32 24.51
C GLN A 18 23.28 -15.95 24.28
N SER A 19 22.94 -14.71 24.62
CA SER A 19 21.82 -14.04 23.98
C SER A 19 22.14 -14.03 22.49
N LEU A 20 21.58 -14.96 21.75
CA LEU A 20 21.56 -14.90 20.29
C LEU A 20 20.78 -13.60 19.96
N ALA A 21 21.52 -12.51 19.78
CA ALA A 21 20.95 -11.34 19.16
C ALA A 21 20.39 -11.81 17.81
N ALA A 22 19.06 -11.90 17.69
CA ALA A 22 18.43 -12.29 16.46
C ALA A 22 18.98 -11.38 15.36
N GLU A 23 19.60 -11.97 14.36
CA GLU A 23 20.16 -11.22 13.23
C GLU A 23 19.02 -10.40 12.63
N LYS A 24 19.17 -9.08 12.65
CA LYS A 24 18.14 -8.18 12.12
C LYS A 24 18.08 -8.36 10.60
N LYS A 25 17.04 -9.02 10.14
CA LYS A 25 16.78 -9.17 8.71
C LYS A 25 16.52 -7.80 8.07
N PRO A 26 16.98 -7.56 6.84
CA PRO A 26 16.69 -6.33 6.13
C PRO A 26 15.17 -6.17 5.91
N LEU A 27 14.67 -4.94 5.98
CA LEU A 27 13.28 -4.64 5.67
C LEU A 27 13.11 -4.55 4.15
N GLN A 28 12.19 -5.34 3.60
CA GLN A 28 11.80 -5.24 2.19
C GLN A 28 10.70 -4.19 2.05
N VAL A 29 10.99 -3.11 1.29
CA VAL A 29 10.06 -2.00 1.11
C VAL A 29 9.51 -2.00 -0.31
N PHE A 30 8.19 -2.01 -0.44
CA PHE A 30 7.47 -1.91 -1.71
C PHE A 30 6.63 -0.65 -1.76
N ILE A 31 6.80 0.16 -2.80
CA ILE A 31 6.01 1.37 -3.02
C ILE A 31 4.92 1.06 -4.03
N LEU A 32 3.67 1.14 -3.60
CA LEU A 32 2.48 0.96 -4.44
C LEU A 32 1.87 2.33 -4.72
N ALA A 33 2.20 2.88 -5.89
CA ALA A 33 1.73 4.21 -6.31
C ALA A 33 0.74 4.09 -7.47
N GLY A 34 -0.29 4.92 -7.49
CA GLY A 34 -1.25 4.89 -8.59
C GLY A 34 -2.51 5.72 -8.37
N GLN A 35 -3.55 5.35 -9.09
CA GLN A 35 -4.86 5.99 -9.01
C GLN A 35 -5.93 4.98 -8.55
N SER A 36 -7.19 5.12 -8.96
CA SER A 36 -8.34 4.38 -8.45
C SER A 36 -8.16 2.86 -8.35
N ASN A 37 -7.53 2.21 -9.33
CA ASN A 37 -7.29 0.77 -9.26
C ASN A 37 -6.28 0.40 -8.17
N MET A 38 -5.27 1.23 -7.94
CA MET A 38 -4.31 1.05 -6.84
C MET A 38 -4.91 1.49 -5.50
N GLU A 39 -5.73 2.55 -5.49
CA GLU A 39 -6.46 2.98 -4.29
C GLU A 39 -7.35 1.86 -3.75
N GLY A 40 -8.01 1.11 -4.65
CA GLY A 40 -8.77 -0.09 -4.33
C GLY A 40 -10.22 0.19 -3.93
N HIS A 41 -11.14 -0.36 -4.70
CA HIS A 41 -12.58 -0.15 -4.49
C HIS A 41 -13.35 -1.45 -4.30
N ALA A 42 -12.67 -2.61 -4.35
CA ALA A 42 -13.30 -3.89 -4.12
C ALA A 42 -13.70 -4.02 -2.65
N LYS A 43 -14.96 -4.31 -2.40
CA LYS A 43 -15.46 -4.52 -1.04
C LYS A 43 -15.00 -5.88 -0.50
N VAL A 44 -14.75 -5.96 0.80
CA VAL A 44 -14.41 -7.21 1.49
C VAL A 44 -15.51 -8.26 1.32
N GLU A 45 -16.77 -7.85 1.23
CA GLU A 45 -17.91 -8.73 0.94
C GLU A 45 -17.75 -9.53 -0.36
N THR A 46 -16.96 -9.03 -1.33
CA THR A 46 -16.69 -9.76 -2.58
C THR A 46 -15.91 -11.05 -2.36
N PHE A 47 -15.29 -11.25 -1.20
CA PHE A 47 -14.60 -12.50 -0.85
C PHE A 47 -15.55 -13.70 -0.90
N ASP A 48 -16.82 -13.51 -0.60
CA ASP A 48 -17.82 -14.58 -0.59
C ASP A 48 -17.99 -15.20 -1.97
N TYR A 49 -17.74 -14.45 -3.03
CA TYR A 49 -17.86 -14.88 -4.43
C TYR A 49 -16.55 -15.43 -5.02
N ILE A 50 -15.39 -15.12 -4.42
CA ILE A 50 -14.09 -15.62 -4.91
C ILE A 50 -14.01 -17.14 -4.84
N GLY A 51 -14.72 -17.76 -3.89
CA GLY A 51 -14.76 -19.22 -3.73
C GLY A 51 -15.72 -19.97 -4.64
N ASP A 52 -16.55 -19.26 -5.42
CA ASP A 52 -17.54 -19.87 -6.32
C ASP A 52 -16.87 -20.56 -7.53
N ASP A 53 -15.72 -20.05 -7.96
CA ASP A 53 -14.88 -20.71 -8.98
C ASP A 53 -13.80 -21.55 -8.31
N PRO A 54 -13.73 -22.87 -8.57
CA PRO A 54 -12.69 -23.73 -8.03
C PRO A 54 -11.26 -23.25 -8.28
N ALA A 55 -11.02 -22.53 -9.37
CA ALA A 55 -9.70 -21.96 -9.68
C ALA A 55 -9.28 -20.85 -8.71
N THR A 56 -10.23 -20.17 -8.10
CA THR A 56 -9.97 -19.04 -7.16
C THR A 56 -10.09 -19.42 -5.68
N VAL A 57 -10.51 -20.64 -5.37
CA VAL A 57 -10.55 -21.17 -3.99
C VAL A 57 -9.20 -21.04 -3.25
N PRO A 58 -8.04 -21.32 -3.87
CA PRO A 58 -6.74 -21.12 -3.20
C PRO A 58 -6.49 -19.66 -2.81
N LEU A 59 -6.92 -18.71 -3.64
CA LEU A 59 -6.84 -17.28 -3.35
C LEU A 59 -7.72 -16.93 -2.15
N LEU A 60 -8.97 -17.39 -2.13
CA LEU A 60 -9.87 -17.16 -0.99
C LEU A 60 -9.28 -17.70 0.33
N LYS A 61 -8.68 -18.89 0.30
CA LYS A 61 -8.02 -19.48 1.47
C LYS A 61 -6.85 -18.66 1.99
N MET A 62 -6.14 -17.95 1.10
CA MET A 62 -5.08 -17.03 1.47
C MET A 62 -5.63 -15.72 2.06
N MET A 63 -6.79 -15.27 1.58
CA MET A 63 -7.41 -14.00 1.96
C MET A 63 -8.20 -14.08 3.27
N ARG A 64 -8.60 -15.26 3.73
CA ARG A 64 -9.37 -15.47 4.96
C ARG A 64 -8.62 -16.31 5.98
N SER A 65 -8.73 -15.93 7.22
CA SER A 65 -8.33 -16.73 8.38
C SER A 65 -9.36 -17.84 8.69
N ALA A 66 -9.00 -18.73 9.59
CA ALA A 66 -9.84 -19.88 9.94
C ALA A 66 -11.21 -19.50 10.55
N ASP A 67 -11.32 -18.33 11.15
CA ASP A 67 -12.57 -17.78 11.70
C ASP A 67 -13.41 -17.02 10.63
N GLY A 68 -13.00 -17.07 9.37
CA GLY A 68 -13.70 -16.45 8.26
C GLY A 68 -13.46 -14.95 8.07
N LYS A 69 -12.67 -14.31 8.94
CA LYS A 69 -12.30 -12.91 8.81
C LYS A 69 -11.20 -12.71 7.76
N PRO A 70 -10.98 -11.48 7.30
CA PRO A 70 -9.80 -11.19 6.48
C PRO A 70 -8.51 -11.62 7.20
N ALA A 71 -7.59 -12.22 6.45
CA ALA A 71 -6.30 -12.61 6.97
C ALA A 71 -5.50 -11.37 7.42
N VAL A 72 -4.70 -11.53 8.47
CA VAL A 72 -3.73 -10.54 8.93
C VAL A 72 -2.32 -11.07 8.66
N CYS A 73 -1.50 -10.32 7.96
CA CYS A 73 -0.10 -10.68 7.72
C CYS A 73 0.73 -10.44 8.99
N GLU A 74 1.44 -11.46 9.44
CA GLU A 74 2.30 -11.32 10.63
C GLU A 74 3.63 -10.64 10.31
N GLY A 75 4.19 -10.87 9.11
CA GLY A 75 5.45 -10.30 8.64
C GLY A 75 5.33 -9.11 7.71
N ALA A 76 4.10 -8.65 7.40
CA ALA A 76 3.88 -7.51 6.50
C ALA A 76 3.13 -6.36 7.17
N TRP A 77 3.59 -5.15 6.93
CA TRP A 77 2.99 -3.90 7.38
C TRP A 77 2.66 -3.00 6.20
N ILE A 78 1.72 -2.10 6.42
CA ILE A 78 1.36 -1.08 5.44
C ILE A 78 1.36 0.30 6.10
N SER A 79 1.95 1.27 5.39
CA SER A 79 1.71 2.69 5.57
C SER A 79 0.99 3.19 4.33
N TYR A 80 -0.18 3.81 4.49
CA TYR A 80 -0.95 4.26 3.33
C TYR A 80 -1.36 5.72 3.44
N PHE A 81 -1.44 6.35 2.28
CA PHE A 81 -1.95 7.70 2.12
C PHE A 81 -2.82 7.76 0.87
N THR A 82 -4.12 8.00 1.07
CA THR A 82 -5.14 7.99 0.01
C THR A 82 -6.15 9.12 0.25
N GLY A 83 -7.15 9.24 -0.62
CA GLY A 83 -8.23 10.19 -0.47
C GLY A 83 -7.96 11.53 -1.13
N SER A 84 -8.79 12.53 -0.87
CA SER A 84 -8.66 13.87 -1.45
C SER A 84 -9.26 14.95 -0.54
N GLY A 85 -8.64 16.11 -0.48
CA GLY A 85 -9.09 17.23 0.34
C GLY A 85 -9.19 16.84 1.81
N ASP A 86 -10.28 17.23 2.46
CA ASP A 86 -10.55 16.95 3.88
C ASP A 86 -10.83 15.46 4.20
N LYS A 87 -10.84 14.61 3.17
CA LYS A 87 -11.09 13.16 3.28
C LYS A 87 -9.83 12.34 3.00
N ASN A 88 -8.67 12.87 3.30
CA ASN A 88 -7.45 12.11 3.24
C ASN A 88 -7.50 10.94 4.23
N GLY A 89 -7.22 9.75 3.70
CA GLY A 89 -7.00 8.57 4.51
C GLY A 89 -5.50 8.38 4.72
N GLU A 90 -5.09 8.36 5.96
CA GLU A 90 -3.73 8.01 6.35
C GLU A 90 -3.80 6.97 7.45
N GLY A 91 -2.94 5.99 7.39
CA GLY A 91 -2.87 4.97 8.40
C GLY A 91 -1.64 4.09 8.27
N PHE A 92 -1.39 3.37 9.35
CA PHE A 92 -0.30 2.43 9.46
C PHE A 92 -0.74 1.24 10.31
N GLY A 93 -0.31 0.05 9.94
CA GLY A 93 -0.59 -1.15 10.71
C GLY A 93 -0.09 -2.43 10.07
N LYS A 94 -0.40 -3.57 10.70
CA LYS A 94 -0.24 -4.86 10.04
C LYS A 94 -1.15 -4.93 8.82
N LEU A 95 -0.66 -5.51 7.75
CA LEU A 95 -1.43 -5.63 6.53
C LEU A 95 -2.61 -6.59 6.73
N THR A 96 -3.79 -6.11 6.45
CA THR A 96 -5.04 -6.86 6.38
C THR A 96 -5.97 -6.20 5.36
N ALA A 97 -7.21 -6.67 5.22
CA ALA A 97 -8.21 -5.96 4.43
C ALA A 97 -8.63 -4.63 5.11
N GLY A 98 -9.12 -3.68 4.32
CA GLY A 98 -9.59 -2.39 4.82
C GLY A 98 -8.74 -1.19 4.41
N TYR A 99 -7.59 -1.41 3.78
CA TYR A 99 -6.72 -0.31 3.31
C TYR A 99 -7.06 0.18 1.89
N GLY A 100 -8.28 -0.07 1.42
CA GLY A 100 -8.81 0.48 0.18
C GLY A 100 -9.35 1.89 0.33
N SER A 101 -9.99 2.38 -0.73
CA SER A 101 -10.52 3.74 -0.82
C SER A 101 -11.55 4.04 0.27
N ARG A 102 -11.26 5.06 1.08
CA ARG A 102 -12.17 5.57 2.14
C ARG A 102 -12.63 4.48 3.10
N SER A 103 -11.76 3.56 3.42
CA SER A 103 -12.03 2.50 4.40
C SER A 103 -10.85 2.33 5.34
N LYS A 104 -11.09 1.67 6.45
CA LYS A 104 -10.09 1.28 7.45
C LYS A 104 -10.26 -0.19 7.79
N PRO A 105 -9.24 -0.86 8.30
CA PRO A 105 -9.39 -2.18 8.89
C PRO A 105 -10.50 -2.17 9.95
N ASP A 106 -11.22 -3.27 10.03
CA ASP A 106 -12.29 -3.51 11.02
C ASP A 106 -13.54 -2.61 10.90
N GLU A 107 -13.66 -1.84 9.81
CA GLU A 107 -14.89 -1.10 9.48
C GLU A 107 -15.83 -1.96 8.63
N ASP A 108 -17.14 -1.86 8.90
CA ASP A 108 -18.17 -2.42 8.03
C ASP A 108 -18.05 -1.84 6.61
N GLY A 109 -18.15 -2.68 5.59
CA GLY A 109 -17.99 -2.27 4.20
C GLY A 109 -16.56 -1.91 3.80
N GLY A 110 -15.56 -2.44 4.51
CA GLY A 110 -14.15 -2.28 4.21
C GLY A 110 -13.81 -2.61 2.76
N LYS A 111 -12.78 -1.96 2.23
CA LYS A 111 -12.33 -2.13 0.85
C LYS A 111 -10.88 -2.56 0.78
N ILE A 112 -10.55 -3.25 -0.30
CA ILE A 112 -9.20 -3.64 -0.65
C ILE A 112 -8.83 -3.08 -2.02
N GLY A 113 -7.54 -2.95 -2.24
CA GLY A 113 -6.89 -2.80 -3.53
C GLY A 113 -5.85 -3.91 -3.73
N PRO A 114 -4.93 -3.74 -4.68
CA PRO A 114 -3.87 -4.71 -4.94
C PRO A 114 -2.95 -4.97 -3.74
N GLU A 115 -2.84 -4.04 -2.79
CA GLU A 115 -1.97 -4.14 -1.61
C GLU A 115 -2.22 -5.40 -0.81
N PHE A 116 -3.49 -5.81 -0.68
CA PHE A 116 -3.86 -6.91 0.21
C PHE A 116 -3.30 -8.25 -0.29
N THR A 117 -3.65 -8.66 -1.51
CA THR A 117 -3.17 -9.93 -2.06
C THR A 117 -1.69 -9.89 -2.39
N PHE A 118 -1.15 -8.74 -2.83
CA PHE A 118 0.28 -8.55 -3.02
C PHE A 118 1.04 -8.80 -1.72
N GLY A 119 0.62 -8.18 -0.64
CA GLY A 119 1.29 -8.31 0.64
C GLY A 119 1.18 -9.69 1.25
N LEU A 120 0.01 -10.36 1.17
CA LEU A 120 -0.15 -11.76 1.55
C LEU A 120 0.85 -12.67 0.79
N THR A 121 1.01 -12.43 -0.52
CA THR A 121 1.94 -13.19 -1.35
C THR A 121 3.40 -12.93 -0.98
N MET A 122 3.76 -11.66 -0.72
CA MET A 122 5.11 -11.30 -0.33
C MET A 122 5.46 -11.82 1.08
N ASP A 123 4.55 -11.74 2.03
CA ASP A 123 4.72 -12.28 3.38
C ASP A 123 4.96 -13.80 3.35
N ALA A 124 4.25 -14.52 2.48
CA ALA A 124 4.44 -15.95 2.31
C ALA A 124 5.72 -16.34 1.54
N ALA A 125 6.22 -15.47 0.66
CA ALA A 125 7.36 -15.76 -0.21
C ALA A 125 8.71 -15.31 0.37
N LEU A 126 8.72 -14.31 1.24
CA LEU A 126 9.94 -13.70 1.78
C LEU A 126 10.15 -14.10 3.24
N ALA A 127 11.41 -14.31 3.61
CA ALA A 127 11.79 -14.54 5.00
C ALA A 127 12.01 -13.24 5.78
N GLU A 128 12.11 -12.12 5.07
CA GLU A 128 12.34 -10.78 5.58
C GLU A 128 11.02 -10.08 5.87
N PRO A 129 10.97 -9.16 6.86
CA PRO A 129 9.80 -8.34 7.09
C PRO A 129 9.50 -7.43 5.89
N VAL A 130 8.22 -7.23 5.61
CA VAL A 130 7.74 -6.46 4.45
C VAL A 130 7.07 -5.17 4.93
N LEU A 131 7.39 -4.06 4.29
CA LEU A 131 6.67 -2.79 4.41
C LEU A 131 6.10 -2.38 3.06
N ILE A 132 4.81 -2.21 2.99
CA ILE A 132 4.12 -1.60 1.85
C ILE A 132 3.92 -0.12 2.15
N ILE A 133 4.41 0.75 1.26
CA ILE A 133 4.07 2.18 1.25
C ILE A 133 3.08 2.38 0.11
N LYS A 134 1.82 2.66 0.44
CA LYS A 134 0.76 2.84 -0.54
C LYS A 134 0.39 4.30 -0.68
N THR A 135 0.59 4.85 -1.88
CA THR A 135 0.23 6.22 -2.23
C THR A 135 -0.64 6.21 -3.48
N ALA A 136 -1.95 6.34 -3.30
CA ALA A 136 -2.89 6.18 -4.40
C ALA A 136 -4.10 7.11 -4.26
N TRP A 137 -4.45 7.80 -5.35
CA TRP A 137 -5.56 8.74 -5.37
C TRP A 137 -6.36 8.61 -6.66
N GLY A 138 -7.68 8.45 -6.53
CA GLY A 138 -8.60 8.28 -7.66
C GLY A 138 -8.55 9.43 -8.67
N GLY A 139 -8.59 9.08 -9.95
CA GLY A 139 -8.65 10.06 -11.05
C GLY A 139 -7.36 10.84 -11.30
N LYS A 140 -6.22 10.40 -10.77
CA LYS A 140 -4.93 11.09 -10.89
C LYS A 140 -4.09 10.56 -12.05
N SER A 141 -3.42 11.45 -12.76
CA SER A 141 -2.63 11.13 -13.94
C SER A 141 -1.13 11.24 -13.68
N LEU A 142 -0.35 10.43 -14.41
CA LEU A 142 1.11 10.58 -14.42
C LEU A 142 1.56 11.87 -15.07
N HIS A 143 0.79 12.36 -16.05
CA HIS A 143 1.15 13.54 -16.84
C HIS A 143 1.06 14.85 -16.04
N THR A 144 0.11 14.95 -15.12
CA THR A 144 -0.14 16.16 -14.32
C THR A 144 0.11 15.92 -12.86
N ASP A 145 -0.66 15.01 -12.27
CA ASP A 145 -0.79 14.87 -10.81
C ASP A 145 0.48 14.29 -10.17
N PHE A 146 1.03 13.24 -10.76
CA PHE A 146 2.27 12.59 -10.32
C PHE A 146 3.51 13.06 -11.08
N ARG A 147 3.45 14.19 -11.79
CA ARG A 147 4.57 14.71 -12.58
C ARG A 147 5.73 15.10 -11.69
N PRO A 148 6.91 14.44 -11.80
CA PRO A 148 8.08 14.83 -11.02
C PRO A 148 8.72 16.11 -11.56
N PRO A 149 9.47 16.88 -10.77
CA PRO A 149 10.16 18.09 -11.22
C PRO A 149 11.06 17.86 -12.42
N GLY A 150 11.74 16.72 -12.48
CA GLY A 150 12.63 16.36 -13.62
C GLY A 150 11.91 16.15 -14.95
N ALA A 151 10.58 16.00 -14.97
CA ALA A 151 9.80 15.91 -16.20
C ALA A 151 9.55 17.27 -16.87
N GLY A 152 10.03 18.35 -16.27
CA GLY A 152 9.89 19.72 -16.78
C GLY A 152 8.46 20.28 -16.69
N ALA A 153 8.21 21.41 -17.35
CA ALA A 153 6.92 22.09 -17.31
C ALA A 153 5.80 21.25 -17.93
N TYR A 154 4.57 21.48 -17.43
CA TYR A 154 3.37 20.86 -17.99
C TYR A 154 3.21 21.21 -19.48
N GLN A 155 2.92 20.20 -20.29
CA GLN A 155 2.67 20.34 -21.70
C GLN A 155 1.33 19.72 -22.07
N LEU A 156 0.57 20.39 -22.94
CA LEU A 156 -0.66 19.84 -23.49
C LEU A 156 -0.35 18.62 -24.36
N ASN A 157 -1.09 17.53 -24.16
CA ASN A 157 -1.09 16.41 -25.10
C ASN A 157 -1.90 16.77 -26.37
N ASP A 158 -1.86 15.91 -27.39
CA ASP A 158 -2.50 16.21 -28.69
C ASP A 158 -4.03 16.32 -28.58
N TYR A 159 -4.65 15.55 -27.69
CA TYR A 159 -6.09 15.67 -27.43
C TYR A 159 -6.42 17.00 -26.78
N GLN A 160 -5.65 17.41 -25.76
CA GLN A 160 -5.82 18.72 -25.12
C GLN A 160 -5.54 19.86 -26.08
N LYS A 161 -4.54 19.76 -26.96
CA LYS A 161 -4.30 20.75 -28.00
C LYS A 161 -5.46 20.86 -28.96
N LYS A 162 -6.06 19.75 -29.37
CA LYS A 162 -7.27 19.77 -30.23
C LYS A 162 -8.45 20.43 -29.54
N LEU A 163 -8.69 20.11 -28.26
CA LEU A 163 -9.73 20.78 -27.47
C LEU A 163 -9.43 22.27 -27.30
N TYR A 164 -8.16 22.60 -27.09
CA TYR A 164 -7.69 23.95 -26.82
C TYR A 164 -7.75 24.86 -28.06
N TYR A 165 -7.25 24.37 -29.18
CA TYR A 165 -7.16 25.12 -30.43
C TYR A 165 -8.24 24.76 -31.46
N GLY A 166 -9.16 23.85 -31.09
CA GLY A 166 -10.26 23.43 -31.95
C GLY A 166 -11.43 24.41 -31.98
N PRO A 167 -12.44 24.15 -32.83
CA PRO A 167 -13.63 25.02 -32.93
C PRO A 167 -14.36 25.16 -31.60
N PRO A 168 -15.00 26.32 -31.33
CA PRO A 168 -15.78 26.53 -30.11
C PRO A 168 -16.88 25.48 -29.97
N GLY A 169 -17.11 24.98 -28.74
CA GLY A 169 -18.21 24.05 -28.42
C GLY A 169 -17.80 22.63 -28.05
N HIS A 170 -16.54 22.27 -28.10
CA HIS A 170 -16.05 20.93 -27.76
C HIS A 170 -15.58 20.76 -26.31
N GLY A 171 -16.27 21.37 -25.35
CA GLY A 171 -15.98 21.16 -23.92
C GLY A 171 -14.77 21.96 -23.39
N ILE A 172 -14.37 23.00 -24.09
CA ILE A 172 -13.30 23.90 -23.66
C ILE A 172 -13.77 24.74 -22.47
N PRO A 173 -13.02 24.86 -21.38
CA PRO A 173 -13.32 25.79 -20.31
C PRO A 173 -13.48 27.21 -20.86
N LYS A 174 -14.47 27.97 -20.38
CA LYS A 174 -14.73 29.35 -20.82
C LYS A 174 -13.55 30.27 -20.57
N ASP A 175 -12.75 29.97 -19.57
CA ASP A 175 -11.50 30.67 -19.27
C ASP A 175 -10.32 29.67 -19.31
N MET A 176 -9.70 29.65 -20.47
CA MET A 176 -8.62 28.74 -20.79
C MET A 176 -7.30 29.12 -20.09
N GLU A 177 -7.02 30.39 -19.94
CA GLU A 177 -5.81 30.86 -19.29
C GLU A 177 -5.84 30.52 -17.81
N GLN A 178 -7.00 30.73 -17.18
CA GLN A 178 -7.22 30.34 -15.79
C GLN A 178 -7.06 28.82 -15.61
N TRP A 179 -7.67 28.03 -16.47
CA TRP A 179 -7.57 26.56 -16.43
C TRP A 179 -6.11 26.09 -16.55
N LEU A 180 -5.33 26.67 -17.46
CA LEU A 180 -3.90 26.38 -17.59
C LEU A 180 -3.09 26.79 -16.37
N ALA A 181 -3.40 27.93 -15.78
CA ALA A 181 -2.75 28.39 -14.56
C ALA A 181 -3.02 27.44 -13.39
N GLU A 182 -4.26 26.99 -13.23
CA GLU A 182 -4.65 25.98 -12.24
C GLU A 182 -3.93 24.65 -12.49
N LYS A 183 -3.90 24.14 -13.72
CA LYS A 183 -3.18 22.94 -14.09
C LYS A 183 -1.68 23.02 -13.80
N LYS A 184 -1.07 24.14 -14.08
CA LYS A 184 0.35 24.39 -13.76
C LYS A 184 0.60 24.42 -12.26
N LYS A 185 -0.30 25.03 -11.49
CA LYS A 185 -0.24 25.10 -10.03
C LYS A 185 -0.35 23.70 -9.40
N ASP A 186 -1.28 22.89 -9.90
CA ASP A 186 -1.56 21.56 -9.36
C ASP A 186 -0.59 20.48 -9.86
N THR A 187 0.20 20.80 -10.90
CA THR A 187 1.17 19.85 -11.48
C THR A 187 2.15 19.36 -10.42
N GLY A 188 2.25 18.03 -10.31
CA GLY A 188 3.12 17.34 -9.36
C GLY A 188 2.67 17.41 -7.90
N HIS A 189 1.43 17.84 -7.63
CA HIS A 189 0.93 17.88 -6.25
C HIS A 189 1.00 16.50 -5.58
N TYR A 190 0.51 15.46 -6.23
CA TYR A 190 0.50 14.09 -5.70
C TYR A 190 1.89 13.43 -5.70
N TYR A 191 2.79 13.85 -6.59
CA TYR A 191 4.19 13.49 -6.48
C TYR A 191 4.80 14.02 -5.18
N ARG A 192 4.56 15.28 -4.84
CA ARG A 192 5.07 15.88 -3.60
C ARG A 192 4.46 15.28 -2.33
N LEU A 193 3.26 14.72 -2.40
CA LEU A 193 2.64 14.00 -1.29
C LEU A 193 3.24 12.59 -1.12
N MET A 194 3.76 12.01 -2.22
CA MET A 194 4.32 10.67 -2.21
C MET A 194 5.75 10.63 -1.65
N VAL A 195 6.53 11.70 -1.87
CA VAL A 195 7.95 11.80 -1.48
C VAL A 195 8.14 12.67 -0.26
#